data_c7abadc34b8c19ad8784f7be44c04932
#
_entry.id   c7abadc34b8c19ad8784f7be44c04932
#
_cell.length_a   1.000
_cell.length_b   1.000
_cell.length_c   1.000
_cell.angle_alpha   90.00
_cell.angle_beta   90.00
_cell.angle_gamma   90.00
#
_symmetry.space_group_name_H-M   'P 1'
#
loop_
_entity.id
_entity.type
_entity.pdbx_description
1 polymer ?
#
loop_
_entity_poly.entity_id
_entity_poly.type
_entity_poly.pdbx_seq_one_letter_code
_entity_poly.pdbx_strand_id
1 'polypeptide(L)'
;MSRRARTAGITNFVLALILLVAGTSSRAGARAQAAGEPIDFIRFNGAVYLSTAYLAEDSPPASVSPLAPRDLGPVVGEVVTNWIGGNDEILYPNEPCYWDTPDGTAPSLALGDDIYAVRGYAMTFRLAARHDGDFVAYQVWCNDEAEVGADLFDIYDRVNRISVTADLSESSGFAVIEDRATVTRLVTMLLEGRVIPEELSSMAPVTHQLIFHLDDGSTFRASAAPGEFLWGLGAVTVPAAFTETLDRAWASNPGEVDPD
;
A
#
# COMPACT_ATOMS: atom_id res chain seq x y z
N MET A 1 36.95 55.09 -62.51
CA MET A 1 37.98 54.65 -61.56
C MET A 1 37.31 53.99 -60.42
N SER A 2 37.60 52.72 -60.27
CA SER A 2 37.00 51.74 -59.35
C SER A 2 37.47 51.93 -57.91
N ARG A 3 36.61 51.80 -56.88
CA ARG A 3 37.00 51.23 -55.61
C ARG A 3 35.82 50.46 -54.99
N ARG A 4 36.01 49.17 -54.95
CA ARG A 4 35.17 48.19 -54.17
C ARG A 4 35.33 48.40 -52.66
N ALA A 5 34.29 48.52 -51.93
CA ALA A 5 34.25 48.38 -50.48
C ALA A 5 33.61 47.04 -50.13
N ARG A 6 34.34 46.20 -49.42
CA ARG A 6 33.92 44.95 -48.91
C ARG A 6 33.14 45.20 -47.58
N THR A 7 31.93 44.75 -47.53
CA THR A 7 31.10 44.71 -46.33
C THR A 7 31.40 43.40 -45.60
N ALA A 8 31.95 43.52 -44.40
CA ALA A 8 32.15 42.41 -43.49
C ALA A 8 30.82 42.06 -42.82
N GLY A 9 30.39 40.83 -42.95
CA GLY A 9 29.22 40.31 -42.27
C GLY A 9 29.51 40.08 -40.75
N ILE A 10 28.71 40.70 -39.94
CA ILE A 10 28.69 40.45 -38.49
C ILE A 10 27.69 39.32 -38.27
N THR A 11 28.20 38.15 -37.98
CA THR A 11 27.41 37.00 -37.58
C THR A 11 27.01 37.18 -36.12
N ASN A 12 25.74 37.50 -35.86
CA ASN A 12 25.18 37.55 -34.52
C ASN A 12 25.07 36.11 -33.99
N PHE A 13 25.96 35.76 -33.12
CA PHE A 13 25.85 34.58 -32.25
C PHE A 13 24.82 34.90 -31.14
N VAL A 14 23.59 34.48 -31.36
CA VAL A 14 22.58 34.44 -30.31
C VAL A 14 22.92 33.26 -29.42
N LEU A 15 23.57 33.53 -28.27
CA LEU A 15 23.82 32.57 -27.22
C LEU A 15 22.49 32.29 -26.49
N ALA A 16 21.79 31.27 -26.89
CA ALA A 16 20.63 30.78 -26.16
C ALA A 16 21.11 30.15 -24.82
N LEU A 17 21.04 30.94 -23.75
CA LEU A 17 21.27 30.48 -22.41
C LEU A 17 20.05 29.63 -22.00
N ILE A 18 20.12 28.33 -22.23
CA ILE A 18 19.14 27.37 -21.68
C ILE A 18 19.44 27.26 -20.18
N LEU A 19 18.66 27.98 -19.37
CA LEU A 19 18.57 27.75 -17.94
C LEU A 19 17.96 26.35 -17.75
N LEU A 20 18.84 25.37 -17.54
CA LEU A 20 18.47 24.07 -16.98
C LEU A 20 18.11 24.31 -15.52
N VAL A 21 16.84 24.60 -15.26
CA VAL A 21 16.28 24.46 -13.92
C VAL A 21 16.27 22.97 -13.65
N ALA A 22 17.34 22.49 -13.01
CA ALA A 22 17.37 21.18 -12.40
C ALA A 22 16.38 21.21 -11.25
N GLY A 23 15.10 21.02 -11.58
CA GLY A 23 14.12 20.61 -10.59
C GLY A 23 14.57 19.26 -10.06
N THR A 24 15.13 19.28 -8.86
CA THR A 24 15.27 18.07 -8.05
C THR A 24 13.87 17.65 -7.64
N SER A 25 13.10 17.12 -8.59
CA SER A 25 12.00 16.24 -8.27
C SER A 25 12.64 15.08 -7.54
N SER A 26 12.48 15.04 -6.23
CA SER A 26 12.63 13.83 -5.45
C SER A 26 11.61 12.83 -6.02
N ARG A 27 11.99 12.16 -7.09
CA ARG A 27 11.40 10.89 -7.45
C ARG A 27 11.77 9.98 -6.29
N ALA A 28 10.88 9.85 -5.31
CA ALA A 28 10.74 8.59 -4.62
C ALA A 28 10.59 7.58 -5.76
N GLY A 29 11.70 6.99 -6.18
CA GLY A 29 11.73 6.06 -7.28
C GLY A 29 10.93 4.84 -6.83
N ALA A 30 9.76 4.63 -7.43
CA ALA A 30 9.22 3.30 -7.50
C ALA A 30 10.38 2.43 -8.04
N ARG A 31 11.04 1.69 -7.16
CA ARG A 31 11.99 0.66 -7.55
C ARG A 31 11.13 -0.42 -8.17
N ALA A 32 11.11 -0.49 -9.48
CA ALA A 32 10.63 -1.69 -10.14
C ALA A 32 11.42 -2.85 -9.53
N GLN A 33 10.76 -3.72 -8.81
CA GLN A 33 11.38 -4.88 -8.19
C GLN A 33 12.00 -5.70 -9.31
N ALA A 34 13.33 -5.72 -9.35
CA ALA A 34 14.05 -6.55 -10.30
C ALA A 34 13.63 -8.01 -10.02
N ALA A 35 13.33 -8.77 -11.07
CA ALA A 35 12.98 -10.19 -10.93
C ALA A 35 14.07 -10.89 -10.11
N GLY A 36 13.74 -11.26 -8.87
CA GLY A 36 14.68 -11.89 -7.92
C GLY A 36 14.92 -11.15 -6.60
N GLU A 37 14.36 -9.93 -6.39
CA GLU A 37 14.41 -9.32 -5.06
C GLU A 37 13.43 -10.05 -4.12
N PRO A 38 13.85 -10.34 -2.87
CA PRO A 38 12.95 -10.99 -1.90
C PRO A 38 11.77 -10.06 -1.57
N ILE A 39 10.62 -10.68 -1.34
CA ILE A 39 9.45 -9.94 -0.86
C ILE A 39 9.78 -9.35 0.51
N ASP A 40 9.51 -8.06 0.67
CA ASP A 40 9.75 -7.35 1.92
C ASP A 40 8.60 -7.60 2.91
N PHE A 41 8.80 -8.57 3.80
CA PHE A 41 7.81 -8.95 4.80
C PHE A 41 8.43 -9.20 6.18
N ILE A 42 7.58 -9.21 7.19
CA ILE A 42 7.87 -9.70 8.55
C ILE A 42 6.85 -10.78 8.89
N ARG A 43 7.30 -11.95 9.37
CA ARG A 43 6.44 -12.92 10.06
C ARG A 43 6.55 -12.70 11.57
N PHE A 44 5.44 -12.50 12.23
CA PHE A 44 5.40 -12.24 13.67
C PHE A 44 4.06 -12.65 14.28
N ASN A 45 4.09 -13.43 15.40
CA ASN A 45 2.90 -13.95 16.08
C ASN A 45 1.91 -14.66 15.14
N GLY A 46 2.41 -15.55 14.28
CA GLY A 46 1.58 -16.31 13.35
C GLY A 46 1.03 -15.52 12.17
N ALA A 47 1.23 -14.21 12.14
CA ALA A 47 0.80 -13.34 11.04
C ALA A 47 1.96 -12.95 10.13
N VAL A 48 1.66 -12.62 8.89
CA VAL A 48 2.59 -12.04 7.92
C VAL A 48 2.21 -10.60 7.64
N TYR A 49 3.21 -9.74 7.64
CA TYR A 49 3.07 -8.31 7.40
C TYR A 49 3.93 -7.93 6.20
N LEU A 50 3.35 -7.29 5.20
CA LEU A 50 4.09 -6.74 4.06
C LEU A 50 4.50 -5.30 4.33
N SER A 51 5.68 -4.93 3.84
CA SER A 51 6.12 -3.55 3.79
C SER A 51 5.10 -2.69 3.04
N THR A 52 4.73 -1.56 3.64
CA THR A 52 3.82 -0.62 2.99
C THR A 52 4.44 0.02 1.75
N ALA A 53 5.76 0.06 1.66
CA ALA A 53 6.47 0.46 0.45
C ALA A 53 6.24 -0.56 -0.68
N TYR A 54 6.30 -1.86 -0.37
CA TYR A 54 6.00 -2.93 -1.33
C TYR A 54 4.56 -2.85 -1.84
N LEU A 55 3.60 -2.65 -0.93
CA LEU A 55 2.18 -2.52 -1.29
C LEU A 55 1.87 -1.27 -2.14
N ALA A 56 2.77 -0.27 -2.14
CA ALA A 56 2.63 0.95 -2.93
C ALA A 56 3.13 0.80 -4.37
N GLU A 57 3.99 -0.19 -4.66
CA GLU A 57 4.59 -0.34 -5.99
C GLU A 57 3.60 -0.82 -7.05
N ASP A 58 2.63 -1.66 -6.68
CA ASP A 58 1.66 -2.23 -7.61
C ASP A 58 0.43 -1.32 -7.88
N SER A 59 0.38 -0.12 -7.29
CA SER A 59 -0.77 0.77 -7.46
C SER A 59 -0.43 2.22 -7.12
N PRO A 60 -0.71 3.20 -7.99
CA PRO A 60 -0.55 4.63 -7.68
C PRO A 60 -1.62 5.10 -6.67
N PRO A 61 -1.41 6.18 -5.96
CA PRO A 61 -0.41 6.43 -4.95
C PRO A 61 -0.92 6.09 -3.54
N ALA A 62 -0.29 5.16 -2.86
CA ALA A 62 -0.39 5.17 -1.42
C ALA A 62 0.79 5.99 -0.92
N SER A 63 0.58 7.19 -0.45
CA SER A 63 1.61 7.95 0.24
C SER A 63 1.79 7.36 1.63
N VAL A 64 2.70 6.43 1.76
CA VAL A 64 3.16 5.99 3.06
C VAL A 64 4.39 6.82 3.40
N SER A 65 4.21 7.85 4.21
CA SER A 65 5.34 8.59 4.74
C SER A 65 6.17 7.65 5.64
N PRO A 66 7.51 7.70 5.56
CA PRO A 66 8.36 7.01 6.52
C PRO A 66 7.92 7.37 7.95
N LEU A 67 7.90 6.36 8.83
CA LEU A 67 7.56 6.59 10.22
C LEU A 67 8.64 7.42 10.91
N ALA A 68 8.24 8.41 11.68
CA ALA A 68 9.16 9.11 12.54
C ALA A 68 9.40 8.30 13.85
N PRO A 69 10.56 8.47 14.54
CA PRO A 69 10.80 7.77 15.81
C PRO A 69 9.71 7.94 16.87
N ARG A 70 8.97 9.06 16.84
CA ARG A 70 7.85 9.33 17.75
C ARG A 70 6.63 8.42 17.47
N ASP A 71 6.53 7.85 16.27
CA ASP A 71 5.42 7.01 15.83
C ASP A 71 5.65 5.54 16.23
N LEU A 72 6.85 5.23 16.76
CA LEU A 72 7.20 3.92 17.24
C LEU A 72 6.68 3.69 18.65
N GLY A 73 6.12 2.53 18.87
CA GLY A 73 5.81 1.97 20.17
C GLY A 73 7.02 1.22 20.77
N PRO A 74 6.78 0.30 21.72
CA PRO A 74 7.84 -0.54 22.26
C PRO A 74 8.40 -1.50 21.21
N VAL A 75 9.63 -1.98 21.44
CA VAL A 75 10.17 -3.15 20.76
C VAL A 75 9.33 -4.36 21.19
N VAL A 76 8.85 -5.12 20.23
CA VAL A 76 7.98 -6.29 20.45
C VAL A 76 8.63 -7.59 20.02
N GLY A 77 9.72 -7.54 19.27
CA GLY A 77 10.50 -8.67 18.83
C GLY A 77 11.76 -8.25 18.13
N GLU A 78 12.48 -9.22 17.59
CA GLU A 78 13.69 -9.03 16.80
C GLU A 78 13.68 -9.95 15.57
N VAL A 79 14.43 -9.61 14.56
CA VAL A 79 14.63 -10.44 13.37
C VAL A 79 15.56 -11.60 13.73
N VAL A 80 15.02 -12.80 13.74
CA VAL A 80 15.76 -14.03 14.10
C VAL A 80 16.27 -14.78 12.89
N THR A 81 15.68 -14.57 11.71
CA THR A 81 16.15 -15.11 10.45
C THR A 81 15.78 -14.21 9.28
N ASN A 82 16.73 -14.03 8.37
CA ASN A 82 16.52 -13.36 7.09
C ASN A 82 16.59 -14.34 5.91
N TRP A 83 16.56 -15.62 6.21
CA TRP A 83 16.63 -16.69 5.21
C TRP A 83 15.25 -17.30 4.97
N ILE A 84 14.82 -17.30 3.74
CA ILE A 84 13.61 -17.95 3.28
C ILE A 84 14.05 -19.31 2.74
N GLY A 85 13.86 -20.37 3.55
CA GLY A 85 14.37 -21.72 3.33
C GLY A 85 14.34 -22.24 1.90
N GLY A 86 15.46 -22.63 1.47
CA GLY A 86 16.04 -23.40 0.40
C GLY A 86 15.17 -23.99 -0.71
N ASN A 87 15.57 -23.75 -1.79
CA ASN A 87 15.47 -24.05 -3.19
C ASN A 87 14.98 -22.81 -3.93
N ASP A 88 15.70 -22.46 -4.98
CA ASP A 88 15.51 -21.36 -5.92
C ASP A 88 14.08 -21.20 -6.52
N GLU A 89 13.07 -21.73 -5.87
CA GLU A 89 11.67 -21.41 -6.13
C GLU A 89 11.42 -20.02 -5.58
N ILE A 90 11.39 -19.08 -6.49
CA ILE A 90 10.89 -17.72 -6.30
C ILE A 90 9.60 -17.86 -5.49
N LEU A 91 9.67 -17.43 -4.23
CA LEU A 91 8.51 -17.40 -3.37
C LEU A 91 7.52 -16.44 -4.02
N TYR A 92 6.50 -17.02 -4.62
CA TYR A 92 5.45 -16.23 -5.23
C TYR A 92 4.83 -15.35 -4.14
N PRO A 93 4.58 -14.04 -4.43
CA PRO A 93 3.98 -13.11 -3.48
C PRO A 93 2.66 -13.62 -2.89
N ASN A 94 2.09 -14.67 -3.46
CA ASN A 94 0.78 -15.19 -3.15
C ASN A 94 0.76 -16.22 -2.01
N GLU A 95 1.89 -16.60 -1.43
CA GLU A 95 1.90 -17.70 -0.46
C GLU A 95 2.66 -17.44 0.87
N PRO A 96 2.99 -16.19 1.29
CA PRO A 96 3.77 -16.00 2.53
C PRO A 96 3.07 -16.54 3.78
N CYS A 97 1.73 -16.65 3.77
CA CYS A 97 0.98 -17.17 4.88
C CYS A 97 1.18 -18.68 5.08
N TYR A 98 1.42 -19.41 4.00
CA TYR A 98 1.61 -20.86 4.02
C TYR A 98 3.06 -21.27 4.21
N TRP A 99 3.98 -20.32 4.31
CA TRP A 99 5.38 -20.67 4.53
C TRP A 99 5.60 -21.12 5.96
N ASP A 100 6.14 -22.30 6.12
CA ASP A 100 6.58 -22.82 7.42
C ASP A 100 7.87 -22.10 7.86
N THR A 101 7.76 -20.80 8.08
CA THR A 101 8.86 -19.97 8.57
C THR A 101 8.61 -19.56 10.01
N PRO A 102 9.63 -19.51 10.86
CA PRO A 102 9.47 -19.11 12.26
C PRO A 102 9.11 -17.62 12.37
N ASP A 103 8.50 -17.26 13.50
CA ASP A 103 8.34 -15.86 13.89
C ASP A 103 9.70 -15.15 13.95
N GLY A 104 9.72 -13.87 13.60
CA GLY A 104 10.94 -13.09 13.42
C GLY A 104 11.62 -13.30 12.07
N THR A 105 10.98 -14.01 11.11
CA THR A 105 11.47 -14.07 9.73
C THR A 105 11.22 -12.76 9.03
N ALA A 106 12.30 -12.16 8.48
CA ALA A 106 12.21 -10.90 7.72
C ALA A 106 13.38 -10.84 6.69
N PRO A 107 13.13 -11.25 5.43
CA PRO A 107 14.21 -11.43 4.43
C PRO A 107 14.98 -10.16 4.09
N SER A 108 14.31 -9.02 4.13
CA SER A 108 14.88 -7.72 3.73
C SER A 108 15.53 -6.96 4.91
N LEU A 109 15.48 -7.53 6.13
CA LEU A 109 16.04 -6.90 7.33
C LEU A 109 17.30 -7.63 7.81
N ALA A 110 18.12 -6.94 8.62
CA ALA A 110 19.30 -7.57 9.21
C ALA A 110 18.93 -8.42 10.43
N LEU A 111 19.68 -9.50 10.67
CA LEU A 111 19.54 -10.29 11.89
C LEU A 111 19.79 -9.43 13.13
N GLY A 112 18.89 -9.52 14.11
CA GLY A 112 18.93 -8.75 15.34
C GLY A 112 18.33 -7.35 15.21
N ASP A 113 17.77 -6.98 14.04
CA ASP A 113 17.01 -5.74 13.93
C ASP A 113 15.74 -5.83 14.79
N ASP A 114 15.44 -4.72 15.47
CA ASP A 114 14.25 -4.61 16.30
C ASP A 114 12.98 -4.50 15.47
N ILE A 115 11.95 -5.23 15.89
CA ILE A 115 10.58 -5.10 15.42
C ILE A 115 9.80 -4.27 16.44
N TYR A 116 9.15 -3.20 15.99
CA TYR A 116 8.42 -2.26 16.84
C TYR A 116 6.91 -2.38 16.62
N ALA A 117 6.14 -2.16 17.69
CA ALA A 117 4.75 -1.77 17.50
C ALA A 117 4.66 -0.38 16.87
N VAL A 118 3.62 -0.11 16.09
CA VAL A 118 3.31 1.25 15.63
C VAL A 118 2.40 1.89 16.66
N ARG A 119 2.80 3.08 17.16
CA ARG A 119 2.04 3.78 18.20
C ARG A 119 0.63 4.09 17.73
N GLY A 120 -0.33 3.71 18.56
CA GLY A 120 -1.74 3.95 18.29
C GLY A 120 -2.41 2.86 17.46
N TYR A 121 -1.69 1.85 17.00
CA TYR A 121 -2.26 0.70 16.29
C TYR A 121 -2.07 -0.60 17.05
N ALA A 122 -3.02 -1.53 16.89
CA ALA A 122 -2.84 -2.88 17.32
C ALA A 122 -1.70 -3.56 16.55
N MET A 123 -0.92 -4.39 17.24
CA MET A 123 0.17 -5.15 16.60
C MET A 123 -0.34 -6.13 15.54
N THR A 124 -1.57 -6.61 15.69
CA THR A 124 -2.22 -7.45 14.67
C THR A 124 -2.49 -6.72 13.35
N PHE A 125 -2.44 -5.40 13.35
CA PHE A 125 -2.65 -4.59 12.14
C PHE A 125 -1.35 -4.04 11.56
N ARG A 126 -0.48 -3.42 12.41
CA ARG A 126 0.75 -2.77 11.94
C ARG A 126 1.93 -3.02 12.86
N LEU A 127 3.06 -3.29 12.24
CA LEU A 127 4.39 -3.31 12.84
C LEU A 127 5.28 -2.27 12.14
N ALA A 128 6.46 -2.04 12.70
CA ALA A 128 7.50 -1.23 12.07
C ALA A 128 8.85 -1.88 12.27
N ALA A 129 9.74 -1.66 11.31
CA ALA A 129 11.14 -2.03 11.42
C ALA A 129 12.01 -0.99 10.70
N ARG A 130 13.32 -1.04 10.93
CA ARG A 130 14.27 -0.18 10.24
C ARG A 130 14.73 -0.84 8.96
N HIS A 131 14.45 -0.20 7.82
CA HIS A 131 14.85 -0.66 6.51
C HIS A 131 15.63 0.47 5.81
N ASP A 132 16.85 0.21 5.36
CA ASP A 132 17.75 1.17 4.67
C ASP A 132 17.95 2.49 5.45
N GLY A 133 17.86 2.44 6.78
CA GLY A 133 18.06 3.60 7.66
C GLY A 133 16.79 4.31 8.08
N ASP A 134 15.67 4.10 7.39
CA ASP A 134 14.37 4.67 7.69
C ASP A 134 13.47 3.66 8.43
N PHE A 135 12.48 4.17 9.17
CA PHE A 135 11.46 3.30 9.74
C PHE A 135 10.31 3.13 8.76
N VAL A 136 10.07 1.88 8.39
CA VAL A 136 9.02 1.47 7.45
C VAL A 136 7.91 0.78 8.21
N ALA A 137 6.67 1.09 7.87
CA ALA A 137 5.51 0.36 8.38
C ALA A 137 5.31 -0.94 7.59
N TYR A 138 4.96 -1.98 8.31
CA TYR A 138 4.54 -3.27 7.78
C TYR A 138 3.09 -3.51 8.17
N GLN A 139 2.26 -3.78 7.20
CA GLN A 139 0.83 -3.98 7.39
C GLN A 139 0.49 -5.45 7.27
N VAL A 140 -0.37 -5.93 8.15
CA VAL A 140 -0.82 -7.32 8.13
C VAL A 140 -1.29 -7.70 6.73
N TRP A 141 -0.81 -8.83 6.24
CA TRP A 141 -1.16 -9.41 4.94
C TRP A 141 -2.03 -10.64 5.10
N CYS A 142 -1.78 -11.42 6.14
CA CYS A 142 -2.60 -12.54 6.54
C CYS A 142 -2.34 -12.89 8.01
N ASN A 143 -3.31 -13.55 8.63
CA ASN A 143 -3.22 -14.09 9.97
C ASN A 143 -4.14 -15.31 10.05
N ASP A 144 -3.55 -16.49 10.25
CA ASP A 144 -4.29 -17.75 10.29
C ASP A 144 -5.21 -17.89 11.50
N GLU A 145 -4.98 -17.08 12.55
CA GLU A 145 -5.80 -17.07 13.76
C GLU A 145 -6.96 -16.08 13.72
N ALA A 146 -7.04 -15.25 12.67
CA ALA A 146 -8.09 -14.25 12.55
C ALA A 146 -9.43 -14.91 12.19
N GLU A 147 -10.48 -14.61 12.97
CA GLU A 147 -11.84 -15.09 12.74
C GLU A 147 -12.73 -14.03 12.09
N VAL A 148 -12.51 -12.76 12.46
CA VAL A 148 -13.29 -11.62 11.95
C VAL A 148 -12.38 -10.49 11.49
N GLY A 149 -12.92 -9.57 10.68
CA GLY A 149 -12.15 -8.43 10.17
C GLY A 149 -11.51 -7.58 11.27
N ALA A 150 -12.10 -7.49 12.44
CA ALA A 150 -11.54 -6.77 13.58
C ALA A 150 -10.24 -7.38 14.12
N ASP A 151 -9.97 -8.66 13.86
CA ASP A 151 -8.71 -9.31 14.24
C ASP A 151 -7.55 -8.90 13.33
N LEU A 152 -7.88 -8.41 12.13
CA LEU A 152 -6.92 -7.97 11.12
C LEU A 152 -6.76 -6.45 11.10
N PHE A 153 -7.87 -5.70 11.20
CA PHE A 153 -7.91 -4.28 10.88
C PHE A 153 -8.22 -3.41 12.10
N ASP A 154 -7.24 -2.68 12.60
CA ASP A 154 -7.44 -1.66 13.64
C ASP A 154 -7.75 -0.31 13.02
N ILE A 155 -8.90 -0.22 12.31
CA ILE A 155 -9.33 0.97 11.55
C ILE A 155 -10.65 1.58 12.06
N TYR A 156 -11.23 1.03 13.12
CA TYR A 156 -12.45 1.58 13.71
C TYR A 156 -12.23 3.02 14.17
N ASP A 157 -13.14 3.92 13.77
CA ASP A 157 -13.07 5.37 14.02
C ASP A 157 -11.82 6.11 13.48
N ARG A 158 -10.93 5.42 12.75
CA ARG A 158 -9.71 6.01 12.16
C ARG A 158 -9.87 6.39 10.69
N VAL A 159 -10.82 5.77 10.00
CA VAL A 159 -11.09 6.08 8.58
C VAL A 159 -11.87 7.38 8.50
N ASN A 160 -11.31 8.37 7.80
CA ASN A 160 -11.96 9.64 7.57
C ASN A 160 -12.67 9.71 6.21
N ARG A 161 -12.18 9.00 5.20
CA ARG A 161 -12.80 8.88 3.86
C ARG A 161 -12.43 7.54 3.20
N ILE A 162 -13.21 7.15 2.20
CA ILE A 162 -12.96 5.97 1.37
C ILE A 162 -13.04 6.40 -0.10
N SER A 163 -11.94 6.22 -0.83
CA SER A 163 -11.92 6.38 -2.28
C SER A 163 -12.30 5.05 -2.95
N VAL A 164 -13.17 5.10 -3.95
CA VAL A 164 -13.76 3.91 -4.60
C VAL A 164 -13.64 4.04 -6.11
N THR A 165 -13.17 3.01 -6.79
CA THR A 165 -13.30 2.90 -8.25
C THR A 165 -13.89 1.55 -8.65
N ALA A 166 -14.83 1.55 -9.60
CA ALA A 166 -15.32 0.36 -10.27
C ALA A 166 -14.63 0.13 -11.62
N ASP A 167 -13.86 1.09 -12.09
CA ASP A 167 -13.04 0.94 -13.27
C ASP A 167 -11.62 0.53 -12.83
N LEU A 168 -11.26 -0.70 -13.14
CA LEU A 168 -9.97 -1.28 -12.78
C LEU A 168 -8.85 -0.86 -13.74
N SER A 169 -9.10 0.09 -14.65
CA SER A 169 -8.06 0.67 -15.50
C SER A 169 -7.26 1.71 -14.73
N GLU A 170 -5.95 1.77 -14.95
CA GLU A 170 -5.02 2.68 -14.26
C GLU A 170 -5.33 4.18 -14.46
N SER A 171 -6.22 4.52 -15.38
CA SER A 171 -6.57 5.91 -15.75
C SER A 171 -7.88 6.40 -15.14
N SER A 172 -8.55 5.60 -14.33
CA SER A 172 -9.84 5.96 -13.75
C SER A 172 -9.70 6.81 -12.50
N GLY A 173 -10.50 7.85 -12.40
CA GLY A 173 -10.65 8.57 -11.15
C GLY A 173 -11.36 7.73 -10.08
N PHE A 174 -11.42 8.27 -8.87
CA PHE A 174 -12.11 7.66 -7.74
C PHE A 174 -13.35 8.47 -7.37
N ALA A 175 -14.42 7.78 -6.99
CA ALA A 175 -15.49 8.38 -6.22
C ALA A 175 -15.09 8.43 -4.75
N VAL A 176 -15.43 9.50 -4.04
CA VAL A 176 -15.03 9.68 -2.64
C VAL A 176 -16.25 9.61 -1.73
N ILE A 177 -16.18 8.79 -0.69
CA ILE A 177 -17.18 8.69 0.38
C ILE A 177 -16.62 9.39 1.62
N GLU A 178 -17.16 10.59 1.95
CA GLU A 178 -16.77 11.38 3.13
C GLU A 178 -17.87 11.46 4.19
N ASP A 179 -19.09 11.02 3.86
CA ASP A 179 -20.17 10.99 4.85
C ASP A 179 -19.80 10.05 6.01
N ARG A 180 -19.54 10.65 7.18
CA ARG A 180 -19.08 9.93 8.37
C ARG A 180 -19.93 8.72 8.72
N ALA A 181 -21.26 8.85 8.58
CA ALA A 181 -22.17 7.76 8.91
C ALA A 181 -22.01 6.58 7.92
N THR A 182 -21.82 6.88 6.65
CA THR A 182 -21.58 5.88 5.60
C THR A 182 -20.22 5.23 5.77
N VAL A 183 -19.15 6.01 6.02
CA VAL A 183 -17.79 5.49 6.30
C VAL A 183 -17.83 4.56 7.50
N THR A 184 -18.38 5.01 8.66
CA THR A 184 -18.47 4.18 9.87
C THR A 184 -19.22 2.90 9.60
N ARG A 185 -20.34 2.94 8.86
CA ARG A 185 -21.13 1.76 8.51
C ARG A 185 -20.35 0.76 7.66
N LEU A 186 -19.62 1.23 6.63
CA LEU A 186 -18.79 0.36 5.78
C LEU A 186 -17.67 -0.29 6.59
N VAL A 187 -16.97 0.48 7.43
CA VAL A 187 -15.93 -0.03 8.32
C VAL A 187 -16.50 -1.06 9.29
N THR A 188 -17.65 -0.79 9.91
CA THR A 188 -18.30 -1.75 10.83
C THR A 188 -18.64 -3.06 10.11
N MET A 189 -19.23 -3.01 8.90
CA MET A 189 -19.53 -4.20 8.11
C MET A 189 -18.27 -5.02 7.81
N LEU A 190 -17.14 -4.37 7.54
CA LEU A 190 -15.86 -5.02 7.31
C LEU A 190 -15.33 -5.67 8.59
N LEU A 191 -15.34 -4.97 9.71
CA LEU A 191 -14.78 -5.46 10.96
C LEU A 191 -15.60 -6.61 11.57
N GLU A 192 -16.91 -6.63 11.36
CA GLU A 192 -17.81 -7.70 11.80
C GLU A 192 -17.83 -8.91 10.84
N GLY A 193 -17.28 -8.74 9.63
CA GLY A 193 -17.25 -9.78 8.64
C GLY A 193 -16.36 -10.95 9.04
N ARG A 194 -16.75 -12.16 8.66
CA ARG A 194 -15.96 -13.36 8.92
C ARG A 194 -14.76 -13.44 7.97
N VAL A 195 -13.60 -13.72 8.51
CA VAL A 195 -12.41 -14.03 7.70
C VAL A 195 -12.59 -15.40 7.05
N ILE A 196 -12.31 -15.47 5.76
CA ILE A 196 -12.29 -16.72 4.99
C ILE A 196 -10.91 -16.88 4.36
N PRO A 197 -10.30 -18.09 4.49
CA PRO A 197 -9.06 -18.41 3.80
C PRO A 197 -9.21 -18.28 2.29
N GLU A 198 -8.10 -18.06 1.59
CA GLU A 198 -8.07 -17.88 0.14
C GLU A 198 -8.73 -19.04 -0.60
N GLU A 199 -8.51 -20.29 -0.16
CA GLU A 199 -9.08 -21.49 -0.80
C GLU A 199 -10.60 -21.53 -0.74
N LEU A 200 -11.21 -20.81 0.18
CA LEU A 200 -12.65 -20.72 0.38
C LEU A 200 -13.22 -19.40 -0.15
N SER A 201 -12.38 -18.46 -0.53
CA SER A 201 -12.81 -17.22 -1.16
C SER A 201 -13.49 -17.54 -2.47
N SER A 202 -14.61 -16.87 -2.74
CA SER A 202 -15.24 -17.00 -4.04
C SER A 202 -14.28 -16.43 -5.08
N MET A 203 -14.05 -17.14 -6.19
CA MET A 203 -13.31 -16.60 -7.32
C MET A 203 -14.14 -15.52 -8.06
N ALA A 204 -15.01 -14.81 -7.33
CA ALA A 204 -15.80 -13.73 -7.88
C ALA A 204 -14.89 -12.61 -8.39
N PRO A 205 -15.16 -12.06 -9.58
CA PRO A 205 -14.34 -11.00 -10.11
C PRO A 205 -14.39 -9.77 -9.20
N VAL A 206 -13.23 -9.16 -8.98
CA VAL A 206 -13.15 -7.85 -8.33
C VAL A 206 -14.04 -6.85 -9.06
N THR A 207 -14.87 -6.14 -8.32
CA THR A 207 -15.77 -5.12 -8.87
C THR A 207 -15.36 -3.70 -8.49
N HIS A 208 -14.65 -3.55 -7.37
CA HIS A 208 -14.19 -2.25 -6.89
C HIS A 208 -12.77 -2.35 -6.31
N GLN A 209 -12.00 -1.28 -6.49
CA GLN A 209 -10.81 -1.01 -5.68
C GLN A 209 -11.14 0.08 -4.66
N LEU A 210 -10.57 -0.04 -3.48
CA LEU A 210 -10.84 0.80 -2.34
C LEU A 210 -9.54 1.34 -1.75
N ILE A 211 -9.55 2.61 -1.37
CA ILE A 211 -8.50 3.21 -0.57
C ILE A 211 -9.15 3.81 0.68
N PHE A 212 -8.78 3.28 1.83
CA PHE A 212 -9.18 3.81 3.13
C PHE A 212 -8.14 4.83 3.56
N HIS A 213 -8.55 6.08 3.78
CA HIS A 213 -7.69 7.15 4.26
C HIS A 213 -7.84 7.25 5.77
N LEU A 214 -6.74 7.13 6.49
CA LEU A 214 -6.72 7.12 7.95
C LEU A 214 -6.40 8.51 8.51
N ASP A 215 -6.77 8.76 9.76
CA ASP A 215 -6.60 10.05 10.43
C ASP A 215 -5.13 10.48 10.59
N ASP A 216 -4.20 9.54 10.55
CA ASP A 216 -2.76 9.80 10.58
C ASP A 216 -2.16 10.14 9.21
N GLY A 217 -2.99 10.23 8.18
CA GLY A 217 -2.59 10.50 6.80
C GLY A 217 -2.11 9.25 6.04
N SER A 218 -2.05 8.10 6.69
CA SER A 218 -1.74 6.85 5.99
C SER A 218 -2.96 6.30 5.25
N THR A 219 -2.71 5.42 4.30
CA THR A 219 -3.76 4.75 3.54
C THR A 219 -3.67 3.23 3.69
N PHE A 220 -4.78 2.59 3.42
CA PHE A 220 -4.90 1.14 3.36
C PHE A 220 -5.75 0.78 2.14
N ARG A 221 -5.26 -0.14 1.31
CA ARG A 221 -5.91 -0.53 0.05
C ARG A 221 -6.48 -1.92 0.13
N ALA A 222 -7.57 -2.12 -0.60
CA ALA A 222 -8.22 -3.40 -0.73
C ALA A 222 -9.06 -3.44 -2.01
N SER A 223 -9.59 -4.61 -2.30
CA SER A 223 -10.55 -4.81 -3.37
C SER A 223 -11.87 -5.34 -2.82
N ALA A 224 -12.95 -5.17 -3.55
CA ALA A 224 -14.24 -5.77 -3.21
C ALA A 224 -14.78 -6.58 -4.38
N ALA A 225 -15.39 -7.70 -4.03
CA ALA A 225 -16.20 -8.55 -4.91
C ALA A 225 -17.60 -8.72 -4.29
N PRO A 226 -18.59 -9.23 -5.01
CA PRO A 226 -19.92 -9.45 -4.45
C PRO A 226 -19.88 -10.36 -3.22
N GLY A 227 -20.20 -9.82 -2.05
CA GLY A 227 -20.20 -10.53 -0.78
C GLY A 227 -18.85 -10.70 -0.08
N GLU A 228 -17.77 -10.20 -0.68
CA GLU A 228 -16.40 -10.33 -0.17
C GLU A 228 -15.63 -9.04 -0.25
N PHE A 229 -14.86 -8.78 0.79
CA PHE A 229 -13.82 -7.78 0.83
C PHE A 229 -12.49 -8.51 0.74
N LEU A 230 -11.77 -8.28 -0.35
CA LEU A 230 -10.54 -8.98 -0.67
C LEU A 230 -9.36 -8.16 -0.21
N TRP A 231 -8.51 -8.80 0.57
CA TRP A 231 -7.32 -8.15 1.10
C TRP A 231 -6.23 -9.21 1.32
N GLY A 232 -5.02 -8.93 0.88
CA GLY A 232 -3.95 -9.91 0.98
C GLY A 232 -4.31 -11.23 0.30
N LEU A 233 -4.03 -12.32 0.99
CA LEU A 233 -4.37 -13.69 0.57
C LEU A 233 -5.66 -14.20 1.21
N GLY A 234 -6.47 -13.33 1.74
CA GLY A 234 -7.73 -13.70 2.34
C GLY A 234 -8.87 -12.82 1.89
N ALA A 235 -10.02 -13.14 2.37
CA ALA A 235 -11.20 -12.33 2.21
C ALA A 235 -11.94 -12.19 3.54
N VAL A 236 -12.70 -11.11 3.66
CA VAL A 236 -13.66 -10.92 4.73
C VAL A 236 -15.05 -10.90 4.11
N THR A 237 -15.98 -11.71 4.62
CA THR A 237 -17.35 -11.67 4.14
C THR A 237 -17.99 -10.33 4.48
N VAL A 238 -18.66 -9.72 3.51
CA VAL A 238 -19.40 -8.48 3.72
C VAL A 238 -20.85 -8.65 3.22
N PRO A 239 -21.82 -7.99 3.87
CA PRO A 239 -23.20 -8.06 3.41
C PRO A 239 -23.37 -7.34 2.05
N ALA A 240 -24.38 -7.72 1.26
CA ALA A 240 -24.68 -7.11 -0.03
C ALA A 240 -24.80 -5.56 0.03
N ALA A 241 -25.28 -5.03 1.17
CA ALA A 241 -25.36 -3.59 1.41
C ALA A 241 -24.00 -2.88 1.37
N PHE A 242 -22.89 -3.61 1.54
CA PHE A 242 -21.53 -3.07 1.38
C PHE A 242 -21.29 -2.71 -0.09
N THR A 243 -21.33 -3.68 -0.99
CA THR A 243 -21.11 -3.47 -2.44
C THR A 243 -22.16 -2.53 -3.03
N GLU A 244 -23.44 -2.65 -2.66
CA GLU A 244 -24.49 -1.71 -3.08
C GLU A 244 -24.21 -0.25 -2.68
N THR A 245 -23.49 -0.05 -1.58
CA THR A 245 -23.10 1.32 -1.16
C THR A 245 -21.94 1.83 -2.02
N LEU A 246 -21.00 0.97 -2.37
CA LEU A 246 -19.91 1.30 -3.30
C LEU A 246 -20.44 1.63 -4.70
N ASP A 247 -21.34 0.80 -5.22
CA ASP A 247 -22.02 1.02 -6.53
C ASP A 247 -22.70 2.38 -6.59
N ARG A 248 -23.41 2.75 -5.52
CA ARG A 248 -24.10 4.05 -5.45
C ARG A 248 -23.12 5.21 -5.40
N ALA A 249 -22.04 5.10 -4.65
CA ALA A 249 -21.01 6.12 -4.59
C ALA A 249 -20.37 6.34 -5.95
N TRP A 250 -19.99 5.26 -6.61
CA TRP A 250 -19.41 5.29 -7.96
C TRP A 250 -20.37 5.88 -8.99
N ALA A 251 -21.64 5.44 -9.01
CA ALA A 251 -22.65 5.94 -9.95
C ALA A 251 -22.96 7.43 -9.76
N SER A 252 -22.77 7.96 -8.55
CA SER A 252 -23.03 9.37 -8.24
C SER A 252 -21.88 10.30 -8.66
N ASN A 253 -20.66 9.80 -8.73
CA ASN A 253 -19.44 10.58 -9.01
C ASN A 253 -18.39 9.75 -9.79
N PRO A 254 -18.69 9.28 -11.01
CA PRO A 254 -17.75 8.48 -11.75
C PRO A 254 -16.57 9.35 -12.21
N GLY A 255 -15.41 9.17 -11.57
CA GLY A 255 -14.16 9.68 -12.12
C GLY A 255 -13.77 11.09 -11.71
N GLU A 256 -14.16 11.59 -10.56
CA GLU A 256 -13.47 12.74 -9.96
C GLU A 256 -12.04 12.31 -9.62
N VAL A 257 -11.05 12.95 -10.26
CA VAL A 257 -9.63 12.70 -9.95
C VAL A 257 -9.42 13.18 -8.52
N ASP A 258 -9.02 12.26 -7.63
CA ASP A 258 -8.67 12.60 -6.24
C ASP A 258 -7.56 13.67 -6.28
N PRO A 259 -7.77 14.87 -5.73
CA PRO A 259 -6.85 16.00 -5.88
C PRO A 259 -5.65 15.95 -4.91
N ASP A 260 -5.04 14.79 -4.68
CA ASP A 260 -3.84 14.70 -3.82
C ASP A 260 -2.58 15.27 -4.46
#